data_7a2b9ba1d8a16108cac966032fd6b7ad
#
_entry.id   7a2b9ba1d8a16108cac966032fd6b7ad
#
_cell.length_a   1.000
_cell.length_b   1.000
_cell.length_c   1.000
_cell.angle_alpha   90.00
_cell.angle_beta   90.00
_cell.angle_gamma   90.00
#
_symmetry.space_group_name_H-M   'P 1'
#
loop_
_entity.id
_entity.type
_entity.pdbx_description
1 polymer ?
#
loop_
_entity_poly.entity_id
_entity_poly.type
_entity_poly.pdbx_seq_one_letter_code
_entity_poly.pdbx_strand_id
1 'polypeptide(L)'
;MQIAIIGGGPAGLYAAILLKKQRPKAEVTVYERNRADDTFGFGVVFSDATLDNFEKYDPPSYHRITDEFAYWDDIAIHFKGTVHRVGGNGFCGCSRRTLLLILQNRARELGVHLLFETDVDDESRFIDADLIVLADGINSRFRDKHRAHFEPEVDLRSNKFAWMGSTRPLDAFTFVFEETEWGPFIAHAYQYEVGHSTWIFETDPETFKRAGLEGLSEQASADRMAEIFAKYLDGYPLLINRSMWRNFPMIR
;
A
#
# COMPACT_ATOMS: atom_id res chain seq x y z
N MET A 1 26.36 6.03 17.65
CA MET A 1 25.19 5.14 17.63
C MET A 1 24.97 4.72 16.19
N GLN A 2 25.01 3.42 15.93
CA GLN A 2 24.78 2.81 14.62
C GLN A 2 23.40 2.17 14.59
N ILE A 3 22.57 2.53 13.61
CA ILE A 3 21.20 2.04 13.46
C ILE A 3 21.06 1.39 12.08
N ALA A 4 20.69 0.13 12.06
CA ALA A 4 20.36 -0.60 10.85
C ALA A 4 18.84 -0.75 10.72
N ILE A 5 18.29 -0.40 9.56
CA ILE A 5 16.87 -0.54 9.26
C ILE A 5 16.72 -1.48 8.08
N ILE A 6 16.02 -2.59 8.26
CA ILE A 6 15.83 -3.61 7.24
C ILE A 6 14.44 -3.44 6.64
N GLY A 7 14.40 -3.02 5.38
CA GLY A 7 13.21 -2.66 4.61
C GLY A 7 13.12 -1.16 4.33
N GLY A 8 13.16 -0.80 3.03
CA GLY A 8 13.05 0.57 2.50
C GLY A 8 11.63 0.95 2.08
N GLY A 9 10.62 0.29 2.64
CA GLY A 9 9.22 0.70 2.48
C GLY A 9 8.89 1.97 3.30
N PRO A 10 7.64 2.48 3.20
CA PRO A 10 7.24 3.70 3.91
C PRO A 10 7.54 3.69 5.41
N ALA A 11 7.31 2.55 6.07
CA ALA A 11 7.56 2.40 7.51
C ALA A 11 9.07 2.53 7.85
N GLY A 12 9.93 1.83 7.11
CA GLY A 12 11.37 1.89 7.35
C GLY A 12 11.99 3.24 7.04
N LEU A 13 11.57 3.85 5.92
CA LEU A 13 12.04 5.19 5.54
C LEU A 13 11.59 6.25 6.56
N TYR A 14 10.32 6.19 6.99
CA TYR A 14 9.83 7.17 7.96
C TYR A 14 10.46 6.97 9.35
N ALA A 15 10.66 5.72 9.78
CA ALA A 15 11.43 5.41 10.99
C ALA A 15 12.85 5.98 10.92
N ALA A 16 13.53 5.83 9.77
CA ALA A 16 14.86 6.39 9.55
C ALA A 16 14.89 7.92 9.68
N ILE A 17 13.91 8.60 9.07
CA ILE A 17 13.73 10.05 9.17
C ILE A 17 13.59 10.48 10.63
N LEU A 18 12.67 9.87 11.37
CA LEU A 18 12.40 10.23 12.76
C LEU A 18 13.59 9.94 13.69
N LEU A 19 14.23 8.78 13.54
CA LEU A 19 15.42 8.41 14.31
C LEU A 19 16.58 9.39 14.05
N LYS A 20 16.82 9.73 12.79
CA LYS A 20 17.87 10.67 12.44
C LYS A 20 17.60 12.09 12.96
N LYS A 21 16.34 12.53 12.97
CA LYS A 21 15.94 13.81 13.58
C LYS A 21 16.17 13.82 15.09
N GLN A 22 15.83 12.73 15.77
CA GLN A 22 16.02 12.63 17.22
C GLN A 22 17.48 12.42 17.62
N ARG A 23 18.29 11.83 16.76
CA ARG A 23 19.69 11.49 16.97
C ARG A 23 20.53 11.94 15.76
N PRO A 24 20.77 13.26 15.57
CA PRO A 24 21.46 13.77 14.37
C PRO A 24 22.86 13.22 14.15
N LYS A 25 23.53 12.78 15.24
CA LYS A 25 24.88 12.20 15.19
C LYS A 25 24.87 10.67 14.95
N ALA A 26 23.69 10.03 14.95
CA ALA A 26 23.62 8.60 14.68
C ALA A 26 23.90 8.31 13.19
N GLU A 27 24.58 7.21 12.95
CA GLU A 27 24.72 6.62 11.61
C GLU A 27 23.50 5.74 11.38
N VAL A 28 22.62 6.15 10.47
CA VAL A 28 21.38 5.43 10.12
C VAL A 28 21.50 4.91 8.71
N THR A 29 21.38 3.60 8.54
CA THR A 29 21.42 2.95 7.24
C THR A 29 20.17 2.12 7.02
N VAL A 30 19.52 2.31 5.88
CA VAL A 30 18.37 1.53 5.41
C VAL A 30 18.84 0.55 4.34
N TYR A 31 18.48 -0.71 4.49
CA TYR A 31 18.77 -1.80 3.56
C TYR A 31 17.47 -2.22 2.87
N GLU A 32 17.42 -2.10 1.55
CA GLU A 32 16.24 -2.47 0.74
C GLU A 32 16.66 -3.45 -0.37
N ARG A 33 15.96 -4.57 -0.47
CA ARG A 33 16.26 -5.62 -1.46
C ARG A 33 15.90 -5.24 -2.90
N ASN A 34 14.91 -4.37 -3.06
CA ASN A 34 14.45 -3.91 -4.37
C ASN A 34 15.22 -2.66 -4.83
N ARG A 35 15.00 -2.28 -6.07
CA ARG A 35 15.48 -1.00 -6.61
C ARG A 35 14.75 0.17 -5.97
N ALA A 36 15.35 1.35 -6.01
CA ALA A 36 14.81 2.57 -5.42
C ALA A 36 13.43 2.97 -5.98
N ASP A 37 13.19 2.68 -7.25
CA ASP A 37 11.99 3.02 -8.00
C ASP A 37 11.00 1.85 -8.13
N ASP A 38 11.33 0.68 -7.59
CA ASP A 38 10.48 -0.51 -7.66
C ASP A 38 9.36 -0.44 -6.61
N THR A 39 8.12 -0.56 -7.08
CA THR A 39 6.95 -0.60 -6.23
C THR A 39 5.88 -1.50 -6.84
N PHE A 40 5.01 -2.04 -6.00
CA PHE A 40 3.83 -2.78 -6.40
C PHE A 40 2.57 -1.98 -6.10
N GLY A 41 1.46 -2.32 -6.79
CA GLY A 41 0.21 -1.59 -6.66
C GLY A 41 0.28 -0.20 -7.29
N PHE A 42 -0.60 0.70 -6.89
CA PHE A 42 -0.85 1.95 -7.57
C PHE A 42 -0.82 3.13 -6.59
N GLY A 43 -1.97 3.57 -6.11
CA GLY A 43 -2.08 4.64 -5.16
C GLY A 43 -2.12 4.19 -3.70
N VAL A 44 -1.96 5.13 -2.81
CA VAL A 44 -2.19 5.02 -1.36
C VAL A 44 -3.15 6.09 -0.91
N VAL A 45 -3.98 5.76 0.07
CA VAL A 45 -4.96 6.68 0.69
C VAL A 45 -4.48 7.03 2.09
N PHE A 46 -4.68 8.28 2.46
CA PHE A 46 -4.42 8.79 3.79
C PHE A 46 -5.71 9.31 4.42
N SER A 47 -5.87 9.04 5.70
CA SER A 47 -6.82 9.74 6.56
C SER A 47 -6.16 10.93 7.23
N ASP A 48 -6.96 11.88 7.68
CA ASP A 48 -6.49 13.06 8.41
C ASP A 48 -5.59 12.68 9.61
N ALA A 49 -5.99 11.66 10.38
CA ALA A 49 -5.19 11.19 11.52
C ALA A 49 -3.78 10.69 11.13
N THR A 50 -3.62 10.15 9.92
CA THR A 50 -2.30 9.76 9.39
C THR A 50 -1.49 10.99 9.01
N LEU A 51 -2.14 11.97 8.38
CA LEU A 51 -1.51 13.23 7.98
C LEU A 51 -1.06 14.05 9.18
N ASP A 52 -1.86 14.14 10.23
CA ASP A 52 -1.53 14.82 11.48
C ASP A 52 -0.21 14.30 12.08
N ASN A 53 0.06 12.99 11.95
CA ASN A 53 1.33 12.43 12.40
C ASN A 53 2.51 12.90 11.53
N PHE A 54 2.34 12.98 10.20
CA PHE A 54 3.38 13.53 9.33
C PHE A 54 3.63 15.00 9.65
N GLU A 55 2.58 15.82 9.78
CA GLU A 55 2.68 17.23 10.11
C GLU A 55 3.39 17.43 11.44
N LYS A 56 2.99 16.69 12.48
CA LYS A 56 3.54 16.81 13.83
C LYS A 56 5.02 16.43 13.91
N TYR A 57 5.42 15.34 13.26
CA TYR A 57 6.75 14.77 13.46
C TYR A 57 7.76 15.12 12.37
N ASP A 58 7.32 15.36 11.14
CA ASP A 58 8.17 15.82 10.04
C ASP A 58 7.42 16.71 9.04
N PRO A 59 7.15 18.00 9.37
CA PRO A 59 6.46 18.93 8.48
C PRO A 59 6.99 18.98 7.04
N PRO A 60 8.32 18.89 6.78
CA PRO A 60 8.81 18.85 5.40
C PRO A 60 8.31 17.65 4.59
N SER A 61 8.17 16.47 5.19
CA SER A 61 7.55 15.31 4.53
C SER A 61 6.05 15.55 4.32
N TYR A 62 5.35 16.08 5.32
CA TYR A 62 3.94 16.41 5.23
C TYR A 62 3.64 17.33 4.03
N HIS A 63 4.32 18.47 3.91
CA HIS A 63 4.09 19.42 2.81
C HIS A 63 4.34 18.79 1.44
N ARG A 64 5.44 18.06 1.27
CA ARG A 64 5.75 17.41 -0.01
C ARG A 64 4.75 16.33 -0.38
N ILE A 65 4.24 15.59 0.60
CA ILE A 65 3.25 14.56 0.37
C ILE A 65 1.92 15.20 -0.01
N THR A 66 1.50 16.25 0.72
CA THR A 66 0.23 16.93 0.50
C THR A 66 0.19 17.73 -0.81
N ASP A 67 1.33 18.24 -1.30
CA ASP A 67 1.45 18.90 -2.59
C ASP A 67 1.15 17.96 -3.79
N GLU A 68 1.31 16.64 -3.60
CA GLU A 68 1.09 15.61 -4.62
C GLU A 68 -0.30 14.93 -4.52
N PHE A 69 -1.16 15.37 -3.60
CA PHE A 69 -2.42 14.69 -3.35
C PHE A 69 -3.52 14.98 -4.38
N ALA A 70 -4.25 13.91 -4.71
CA ALA A 70 -5.63 14.03 -5.15
C ALA A 70 -6.54 14.03 -3.90
N TYR A 71 -7.41 15.04 -3.80
CA TYR A 71 -8.34 15.20 -2.67
C TYR A 71 -9.76 14.85 -3.08
N TRP A 72 -10.51 14.23 -2.19
CA TRP A 72 -11.96 14.04 -2.31
C TRP A 72 -12.61 14.03 -0.92
N ASP A 73 -13.82 14.53 -0.86
CA ASP A 73 -14.59 14.66 0.37
C ASP A 73 -15.70 13.60 0.47
N ASP A 74 -16.14 13.14 -0.69
CA ASP A 74 -17.26 12.21 -0.78
C ASP A 74 -16.81 10.74 -0.77
N ILE A 75 -17.65 9.91 -0.15
CA ILE A 75 -17.73 8.48 -0.40
C ILE A 75 -18.95 8.21 -1.27
N ALA A 76 -18.78 7.53 -2.40
CA ALA A 76 -19.85 7.06 -3.26
C ALA A 76 -20.04 5.55 -3.11
N ILE A 77 -21.22 5.12 -2.71
CA ILE A 77 -21.55 3.70 -2.50
C ILE A 77 -22.59 3.28 -3.55
N HIS A 78 -22.16 2.43 -4.47
CA HIS A 78 -23.02 1.81 -5.47
C HIS A 78 -23.56 0.49 -4.93
N PHE A 79 -24.84 0.44 -4.65
CA PHE A 79 -25.51 -0.74 -4.10
C PHE A 79 -26.91 -0.93 -4.74
N LYS A 80 -27.15 -2.09 -5.33
CA LYS A 80 -28.44 -2.47 -5.95
C LYS A 80 -29.01 -1.42 -6.89
N GLY A 81 -28.16 -0.86 -7.76
CA GLY A 81 -28.55 0.15 -8.76
C GLY A 81 -28.73 1.56 -8.21
N THR A 82 -28.55 1.77 -6.92
CA THR A 82 -28.61 3.09 -6.26
C THR A 82 -27.21 3.56 -5.90
N VAL A 83 -26.99 4.88 -5.99
CA VAL A 83 -25.75 5.52 -5.54
C VAL A 83 -26.05 6.37 -4.30
N HIS A 84 -25.41 6.02 -3.20
CA HIS A 84 -25.45 6.80 -1.95
C HIS A 84 -24.16 7.59 -1.83
N ARG A 85 -24.26 8.91 -1.63
CA ARG A 85 -23.10 9.77 -1.37
C ARG A 85 -23.10 10.26 0.07
N VAL A 86 -21.93 10.22 0.69
CA VAL A 86 -21.67 10.70 2.06
C VAL A 86 -20.46 11.62 2.00
N GLY A 87 -20.70 12.91 2.26
CA GLY A 87 -19.64 13.93 2.29
C GLY A 87 -19.03 14.11 3.69
N GLY A 88 -18.02 14.99 3.78
CA GLY A 88 -17.39 15.39 5.04
C GLY A 88 -16.37 14.39 5.56
N ASN A 89 -15.73 13.60 4.69
CA ASN A 89 -14.82 12.54 5.11
C ASN A 89 -13.32 12.89 4.99
N GLY A 90 -12.95 13.91 4.21
CA GLY A 90 -11.57 14.40 4.10
C GLY A 90 -10.55 13.32 3.76
N PHE A 91 -10.65 12.70 2.57
CA PHE A 91 -9.66 11.75 2.09
C PHE A 91 -8.70 12.36 1.10
N CYS A 92 -7.50 11.82 1.04
CA CYS A 92 -6.52 12.15 0.02
C CYS A 92 -5.69 10.94 -0.37
N GLY A 93 -5.13 10.98 -1.54
CA GLY A 93 -4.28 9.92 -2.07
C GLY A 93 -3.17 10.43 -2.95
N CYS A 94 -2.10 9.68 -3.03
CA CYS A 94 -1.02 9.91 -3.98
C CYS A 94 -0.51 8.60 -4.55
N SER A 95 0.29 8.69 -5.61
CA SER A 95 1.02 7.56 -6.15
C SER A 95 1.93 6.93 -5.08
N ARG A 96 1.89 5.62 -4.94
CA ARG A 96 2.78 4.90 -4.03
C ARG A 96 4.26 5.15 -4.35
N ARG A 97 4.58 5.28 -5.63
CA ARG A 97 5.94 5.59 -6.09
C ARG A 97 6.35 6.98 -5.64
N THR A 98 5.50 7.97 -5.80
CA THR A 98 5.73 9.36 -5.37
C THR A 98 5.98 9.42 -3.87
N LEU A 99 5.15 8.77 -3.07
CA LEU A 99 5.36 8.68 -1.62
C LEU A 99 6.75 8.12 -1.27
N LEU A 100 7.15 7.02 -1.88
CA LEU A 100 8.46 6.42 -1.62
C LEU A 100 9.61 7.36 -1.99
N LEU A 101 9.52 8.03 -3.15
CA LEU A 101 10.55 8.98 -3.59
C LEU A 101 10.66 10.19 -2.66
N ILE A 102 9.54 10.73 -2.18
CA ILE A 102 9.52 11.82 -1.20
C ILE A 102 10.24 11.41 0.08
N LEU A 103 9.89 10.24 0.64
CA LEU A 103 10.50 9.75 1.86
C LEU A 103 11.98 9.41 1.68
N GLN A 104 12.38 8.83 0.55
CA GLN A 104 13.78 8.58 0.22
C GLN A 104 14.60 9.86 0.15
N ASN A 105 14.08 10.88 -0.56
CA ASN A 105 14.74 12.17 -0.69
C ASN A 105 14.88 12.84 0.68
N ARG A 106 13.83 12.81 1.49
CA ARG A 106 13.86 13.36 2.84
C ARG A 106 14.88 12.65 3.74
N ALA A 107 14.94 11.33 3.67
CA ALA A 107 15.93 10.54 4.40
C ALA A 107 17.37 10.92 4.01
N ARG A 108 17.65 11.05 2.70
CA ARG A 108 18.97 11.48 2.19
C ARG A 108 19.34 12.89 2.66
N GLU A 109 18.41 13.85 2.64
CA GLU A 109 18.61 15.23 3.14
C GLU A 109 19.05 15.25 4.60
N LEU A 110 18.55 14.32 5.40
CA LEU A 110 18.92 14.18 6.81
C LEU A 110 20.24 13.43 7.01
N GLY A 111 20.84 12.89 5.94
CA GLY A 111 22.07 12.10 6.01
C GLY A 111 21.84 10.63 6.39
N VAL A 112 20.69 10.06 6.03
CA VAL A 112 20.46 8.61 6.11
C VAL A 112 21.08 7.94 4.90
N HIS A 113 21.79 6.85 5.09
CA HIS A 113 22.33 6.01 4.03
C HIS A 113 21.26 5.03 3.53
N LEU A 114 20.95 5.07 2.22
CA LEU A 114 20.00 4.16 1.59
C LEU A 114 20.74 3.19 0.67
N LEU A 115 20.69 1.92 0.99
CA LEU A 115 21.32 0.83 0.23
C LEU A 115 20.22 -0.02 -0.41
N PHE A 116 19.99 0.21 -1.70
CA PHE A 116 19.05 -0.56 -2.52
C PHE A 116 19.72 -1.80 -3.11
N GLU A 117 18.93 -2.73 -3.64
CA GLU A 117 19.37 -4.01 -4.18
C GLU A 117 20.22 -4.79 -3.19
N THR A 118 19.93 -4.59 -1.90
CA THR A 118 20.67 -5.18 -0.78
C THR A 118 19.72 -6.00 0.07
N ASP A 119 19.64 -7.28 -0.23
CA ASP A 119 18.85 -8.22 0.56
C ASP A 119 19.60 -8.59 1.85
N VAL A 120 18.90 -8.51 2.97
CA VAL A 120 19.39 -8.89 4.28
C VAL A 120 18.57 -10.08 4.76
N ASP A 121 19.22 -11.22 4.90
CA ASP A 121 18.63 -12.49 5.36
C ASP A 121 19.10 -12.89 6.76
N ASP A 122 20.17 -12.26 7.25
CA ASP A 122 20.74 -12.52 8.56
C ASP A 122 21.15 -11.22 9.27
N GLU A 123 20.58 -10.99 10.44
CA GLU A 123 20.86 -9.83 11.30
C GLU A 123 22.24 -9.90 11.98
N SER A 124 22.91 -11.05 11.97
CA SER A 124 24.27 -11.18 12.52
C SER A 124 25.29 -10.25 11.85
N ARG A 125 24.98 -9.78 10.61
CA ARG A 125 25.73 -8.74 9.91
C ARG A 125 25.80 -7.41 10.68
N PHE A 126 24.91 -7.20 11.62
CA PHE A 126 24.75 -5.95 12.37
C PHE A 126 25.04 -6.14 13.87
N ILE A 127 25.92 -7.08 14.22
CA ILE A 127 26.25 -7.38 15.62
C ILE A 127 26.78 -6.15 16.37
N ASP A 128 27.40 -5.22 15.64
CA ASP A 128 27.93 -3.96 16.21
C ASP A 128 26.90 -2.82 16.15
N ALA A 129 25.68 -3.05 15.65
CA ALA A 129 24.65 -2.04 15.63
C ALA A 129 24.04 -1.86 17.02
N ASP A 130 23.84 -0.61 17.43
CA ASP A 130 23.16 -0.27 18.68
C ASP A 130 21.64 -0.56 18.62
N LEU A 131 21.08 -0.51 17.39
CA LEU A 131 19.65 -0.76 17.14
C LEU A 131 19.46 -1.36 15.75
N ILE A 132 18.68 -2.44 15.68
CA ILE A 132 18.16 -3.00 14.42
C ILE A 132 16.64 -2.80 14.38
N VAL A 133 16.15 -2.17 13.33
CA VAL A 133 14.71 -1.97 13.08
C VAL A 133 14.28 -2.88 11.93
N LEU A 134 13.36 -3.79 12.22
CA LEU A 134 12.81 -4.71 11.23
C LEU A 134 11.54 -4.10 10.62
N ALA A 135 11.63 -3.63 9.38
CA ALA A 135 10.58 -3.00 8.60
C ALA A 135 10.37 -3.69 7.24
N ASP A 136 10.66 -5.00 7.17
CA ASP A 136 10.66 -5.84 5.98
C ASP A 136 9.26 -6.29 5.53
N GLY A 137 8.22 -5.77 6.18
CA GLY A 137 6.83 -5.82 5.73
C GLY A 137 6.04 -7.03 6.20
N ILE A 138 4.87 -7.24 5.57
CA ILE A 138 3.88 -8.24 5.98
C ILE A 138 4.43 -9.68 5.94
N ASN A 139 5.35 -9.96 5.04
CA ASN A 139 6.01 -11.26 4.88
C ASN A 139 7.39 -11.28 5.54
N SER A 140 7.52 -10.68 6.70
CA SER A 140 8.78 -10.54 7.43
C SER A 140 9.42 -11.90 7.71
N ARG A 141 10.63 -12.11 7.18
CA ARG A 141 11.45 -13.31 7.48
C ARG A 141 11.98 -13.27 8.91
N PHE A 142 12.28 -12.09 9.41
CA PHE A 142 12.81 -11.92 10.77
C PHE A 142 11.75 -12.16 11.84
N ARG A 143 10.50 -11.70 11.61
CA ARG A 143 9.39 -12.06 12.48
C ARG A 143 9.26 -13.58 12.61
N ASP A 144 9.34 -14.30 11.50
CA ASP A 144 9.18 -15.73 11.49
C ASP A 144 10.42 -16.44 12.09
N LYS A 145 11.62 -15.95 11.86
CA LYS A 145 12.87 -16.42 12.49
C LYS A 145 12.85 -16.27 14.01
N HIS A 146 12.34 -15.16 14.51
CA HIS A 146 12.24 -14.85 15.94
C HIS A 146 10.86 -15.12 16.52
N ARG A 147 10.10 -16.03 15.91
CA ARG A 147 8.72 -16.32 16.28
C ARG A 147 8.54 -16.66 17.77
N ALA A 148 9.48 -17.38 18.36
CA ALA A 148 9.43 -17.73 19.79
C ALA A 148 9.56 -16.52 20.72
N HIS A 149 10.16 -15.43 20.24
CA HIS A 149 10.33 -14.18 21.00
C HIS A 149 9.20 -13.18 20.75
N PHE A 150 8.81 -13.01 19.50
CA PHE A 150 7.75 -12.05 19.12
C PHE A 150 6.34 -12.62 19.29
N GLU A 151 6.19 -13.92 19.35
CA GLU A 151 4.91 -14.63 19.51
C GLU A 151 3.80 -14.10 18.58
N PRO A 152 4.08 -13.90 17.27
CA PRO A 152 3.11 -13.26 16.39
C PRO A 152 1.88 -14.14 16.19
N GLU A 153 0.72 -13.53 16.31
CA GLU A 153 -0.54 -14.10 15.86
C GLU A 153 -0.80 -13.69 14.40
N VAL A 154 -0.92 -14.66 13.51
CA VAL A 154 -1.23 -14.42 12.09
C VAL A 154 -2.61 -14.99 11.78
N ASP A 155 -3.57 -14.10 11.59
CA ASP A 155 -4.93 -14.43 11.15
C ASP A 155 -5.05 -14.16 9.66
N LEU A 156 -5.07 -15.24 8.86
CA LEU A 156 -5.23 -15.15 7.41
C LEU A 156 -6.71 -15.05 7.06
N ARG A 157 -7.18 -13.86 6.67
CA ARG A 157 -8.55 -13.64 6.26
C ARG A 157 -8.91 -14.49 5.05
N SER A 158 -10.13 -15.01 5.02
CA SER A 158 -10.58 -15.93 3.96
C SER A 158 -10.79 -15.23 2.62
N ASN A 159 -11.26 -13.99 2.63
CA ASN A 159 -11.54 -13.25 1.40
C ASN A 159 -10.31 -13.07 0.52
N LYS A 160 -10.53 -13.10 -0.77
CA LYS A 160 -9.54 -12.82 -1.80
C LYS A 160 -9.63 -11.37 -2.22
N PHE A 161 -8.48 -10.73 -2.42
CA PHE A 161 -8.42 -9.40 -2.98
C PHE A 161 -7.30 -9.28 -4.02
N ALA A 162 -7.49 -8.36 -4.97
CA ALA A 162 -6.48 -7.98 -5.95
C ALA A 162 -6.47 -6.46 -6.13
N TRP A 163 -5.28 -5.86 -6.23
CA TRP A 163 -5.10 -4.45 -6.55
C TRP A 163 -4.83 -4.29 -8.04
N MET A 164 -5.66 -3.49 -8.69
CA MET A 164 -5.51 -3.08 -10.09
C MET A 164 -5.55 -1.56 -10.19
N GLY A 165 -5.13 -1.03 -11.31
CA GLY A 165 -5.26 0.37 -11.65
C GLY A 165 -6.27 0.59 -12.77
N SER A 166 -6.61 1.85 -13.01
CA SER A 166 -7.35 2.28 -14.20
C SER A 166 -6.99 3.73 -14.53
N THR A 167 -7.24 4.12 -15.77
CA THR A 167 -7.19 5.53 -16.17
C THR A 167 -8.54 6.24 -16.00
N ARG A 168 -9.54 5.55 -15.43
CA ARG A 168 -10.84 6.14 -15.15
C ARG A 168 -10.73 7.20 -14.06
N PRO A 169 -11.16 8.46 -14.32
CA PRO A 169 -11.23 9.47 -13.28
C PRO A 169 -12.37 9.17 -12.29
N LEU A 170 -12.12 9.46 -11.02
CA LEU A 170 -13.11 9.32 -9.95
C LEU A 170 -13.14 10.59 -9.11
N ASP A 171 -14.34 11.03 -8.76
CA ASP A 171 -14.61 12.23 -7.98
C ASP A 171 -14.88 11.96 -6.49
N ALA A 172 -14.87 10.69 -6.10
CA ALA A 172 -15.14 10.23 -4.75
C ALA A 172 -14.39 8.94 -4.45
N PHE A 173 -14.22 8.61 -3.18
CA PHE A 173 -13.86 7.27 -2.77
C PHE A 173 -15.05 6.34 -3.02
N THR A 174 -14.94 5.47 -4.00
CA THR A 174 -16.06 4.74 -4.58
C THR A 174 -16.05 3.28 -4.09
N PHE A 175 -17.16 2.86 -3.51
CA PHE A 175 -17.45 1.46 -3.21
C PHE A 175 -18.50 0.94 -4.17
N VAL A 176 -18.26 -0.22 -4.75
CA VAL A 176 -19.19 -0.89 -5.64
C VAL A 176 -19.45 -2.28 -5.09
N PHE A 177 -20.73 -2.60 -4.86
CA PHE A 177 -21.20 -3.92 -4.50
C PHE A 177 -21.94 -4.50 -5.69
N GLU A 178 -21.35 -5.48 -6.36
CA GLU A 178 -21.92 -6.10 -7.55
C GLU A 178 -22.32 -7.56 -7.25
N GLU A 179 -23.60 -7.87 -7.45
CA GLU A 179 -24.11 -9.23 -7.35
C GLU A 179 -24.04 -9.91 -8.73
N THR A 180 -23.35 -11.04 -8.81
CA THR A 180 -23.20 -11.83 -10.03
C THR A 180 -23.82 -13.21 -9.87
N GLU A 181 -23.93 -13.95 -10.97
CA GLU A 181 -24.34 -15.38 -10.94
C GLU A 181 -23.42 -16.26 -10.07
N TRP A 182 -22.15 -15.84 -9.85
CA TRP A 182 -21.17 -16.54 -9.03
C TRP A 182 -21.23 -16.16 -7.53
N GLY A 183 -21.83 -15.00 -7.24
CA GLY A 183 -21.89 -14.40 -5.90
C GLY A 183 -21.44 -12.94 -5.90
N PRO A 184 -21.23 -12.35 -4.71
CA PRO A 184 -20.92 -10.92 -4.57
C PRO A 184 -19.46 -10.61 -4.86
N PHE A 185 -19.23 -9.54 -5.59
CA PHE A 185 -17.94 -8.87 -5.73
C PHE A 185 -18.02 -7.44 -5.19
N ILE A 186 -16.95 -6.99 -4.58
CA ILE A 186 -16.80 -5.63 -4.07
C ILE A 186 -15.62 -4.97 -4.78
N ALA A 187 -15.78 -3.72 -5.18
CA ALA A 187 -14.66 -2.88 -5.62
C ALA A 187 -14.55 -1.66 -4.72
N HIS A 188 -13.32 -1.34 -4.31
CA HIS A 188 -12.95 -0.09 -3.66
C HIS A 188 -12.10 0.69 -4.64
N ALA A 189 -12.55 1.87 -5.05
CA ALA A 189 -11.84 2.63 -6.07
C ALA A 189 -11.67 4.09 -5.67
N TYR A 190 -10.50 4.66 -5.97
CA TYR A 190 -10.17 6.04 -5.70
C TYR A 190 -9.12 6.56 -6.68
N GLN A 191 -9.25 7.82 -7.05
CA GLN A 191 -8.24 8.52 -7.84
C GLN A 191 -7.06 8.90 -6.92
N TYR A 192 -5.82 8.65 -7.35
CA TYR A 192 -4.63 9.01 -6.58
C TYR A 192 -3.75 10.04 -7.28
N GLU A 193 -3.99 10.25 -8.57
CA GLU A 193 -3.41 11.33 -9.38
C GLU A 193 -4.31 11.57 -10.61
N VAL A 194 -4.11 12.67 -11.30
CA VAL A 194 -4.93 13.02 -12.47
C VAL A 194 -4.85 11.91 -13.53
N GLY A 195 -6.01 11.36 -13.89
CA GLY A 195 -6.13 10.30 -14.88
C GLY A 195 -5.69 8.91 -14.42
N HIS A 196 -5.46 8.70 -13.11
CA HIS A 196 -5.11 7.40 -12.57
C HIS A 196 -5.87 7.09 -11.29
N SER A 197 -6.46 5.91 -11.23
CA SER A 197 -7.20 5.41 -10.07
C SER A 197 -6.76 4.01 -9.67
N THR A 198 -6.86 3.72 -8.39
CA THR A 198 -6.72 2.38 -7.84
C THR A 198 -8.07 1.70 -7.80
N TRP A 199 -8.11 0.43 -8.11
CA TRP A 199 -9.28 -0.45 -8.01
C TRP A 199 -8.89 -1.70 -7.24
N ILE A 200 -9.46 -1.88 -6.06
CA ILE A 200 -9.23 -3.05 -5.22
C ILE A 200 -10.47 -3.91 -5.32
N PHE A 201 -10.34 -5.08 -5.89
CA PHE A 201 -11.42 -6.06 -5.99
C PHE A 201 -11.35 -7.05 -4.85
N GLU A 202 -12.49 -7.38 -4.27
CA GLU A 202 -12.61 -8.33 -3.17
C GLU A 202 -13.81 -9.24 -3.38
N THR A 203 -13.66 -10.52 -3.01
CA THR A 203 -14.75 -11.49 -2.98
C THR A 203 -14.46 -12.61 -1.97
N ASP A 204 -15.49 -13.35 -1.59
CA ASP A 204 -15.35 -14.54 -0.75
C ASP A 204 -14.75 -15.73 -1.53
N PRO A 205 -14.21 -16.76 -0.82
CA PRO A 205 -13.53 -17.88 -1.45
C PRO A 205 -14.44 -18.71 -2.39
N GLU A 206 -15.70 -18.86 -2.06
CA GLU A 206 -16.64 -19.66 -2.84
C GLU A 206 -17.01 -18.94 -4.14
N THR A 207 -17.28 -17.64 -4.07
CA THR A 207 -17.49 -16.79 -5.24
C THR A 207 -16.26 -16.77 -6.12
N PHE A 208 -15.07 -16.62 -5.54
CA PHE A 208 -13.79 -16.66 -6.26
C PHE A 208 -13.62 -17.93 -7.09
N LYS A 209 -13.91 -19.10 -6.48
CA LYS A 209 -13.84 -20.39 -7.14
C LYS A 209 -14.90 -20.55 -8.23
N ARG A 210 -16.18 -20.21 -7.94
CA ARG A 210 -17.28 -20.32 -8.93
C ARG A 210 -17.07 -19.40 -10.13
N ALA A 211 -16.48 -18.23 -9.94
CA ALA A 211 -16.14 -17.32 -11.02
C ALA A 211 -14.92 -17.76 -11.86
N GLY A 212 -14.32 -18.91 -11.51
CA GLY A 212 -13.20 -19.49 -12.27
C GLY A 212 -11.91 -18.66 -12.20
N LEU A 213 -11.69 -17.93 -11.09
CA LEU A 213 -10.52 -17.06 -10.92
C LEU A 213 -9.27 -17.83 -10.45
N GLU A 214 -9.42 -19.05 -9.98
CA GLU A 214 -8.28 -19.88 -9.55
C GLU A 214 -7.34 -20.17 -10.71
N GLY A 215 -6.04 -19.89 -10.51
CA GLY A 215 -5.00 -20.17 -11.50
C GLY A 215 -4.97 -19.26 -12.72
N LEU A 216 -5.83 -18.25 -12.78
CA LEU A 216 -5.75 -17.26 -13.86
C LEU A 216 -4.47 -16.43 -13.77
N SER A 217 -3.96 -16.03 -14.94
CA SER A 217 -2.93 -15.00 -15.05
C SER A 217 -3.45 -13.64 -14.54
N GLU A 218 -2.55 -12.72 -14.25
CA GLU A 218 -2.93 -11.35 -13.87
C GLU A 218 -3.81 -10.70 -14.94
N GLN A 219 -3.46 -10.86 -16.21
CA GLN A 219 -4.23 -10.29 -17.33
C GLN A 219 -5.63 -10.92 -17.42
N ALA A 220 -5.74 -12.25 -17.38
CA ALA A 220 -7.04 -12.92 -17.45
C ALA A 220 -7.93 -12.55 -16.24
N SER A 221 -7.34 -12.33 -15.07
CA SER A 221 -8.06 -11.81 -13.89
C SER A 221 -8.54 -10.38 -14.10
N ALA A 222 -7.71 -9.52 -14.70
CA ALA A 222 -8.10 -8.15 -15.03
C ALA A 222 -9.23 -8.10 -16.06
N ASP A 223 -9.14 -8.92 -17.09
CA ASP A 223 -10.19 -9.04 -18.11
C ASP A 223 -11.52 -9.49 -17.50
N ARG A 224 -11.49 -10.48 -16.60
CA ARG A 224 -12.69 -10.93 -15.89
C ARG A 224 -13.27 -9.85 -14.97
N MET A 225 -12.43 -9.09 -14.26
CA MET A 225 -12.92 -7.97 -13.47
C MET A 225 -13.47 -6.84 -14.34
N ALA A 226 -12.85 -6.59 -15.50
CA ALA A 226 -13.36 -5.60 -16.45
C ALA A 226 -14.75 -5.97 -17.00
N GLU A 227 -15.02 -7.25 -17.23
CA GLU A 227 -16.35 -7.75 -17.61
C GLU A 227 -17.38 -7.53 -16.49
N ILE A 228 -17.07 -7.94 -15.26
CA ILE A 228 -17.97 -7.83 -14.10
C ILE A 228 -18.28 -6.37 -13.78
N PHE A 229 -17.29 -5.50 -13.85
CA PHE A 229 -17.42 -4.09 -13.47
C PHE A 229 -17.54 -3.14 -14.68
N ALA A 230 -17.86 -3.65 -15.88
CA ALA A 230 -17.90 -2.88 -17.13
C ALA A 230 -18.68 -1.58 -17.03
N LYS A 231 -19.88 -1.61 -16.40
CA LYS A 231 -20.73 -0.42 -16.22
C LYS A 231 -20.13 0.65 -15.30
N TYR A 232 -19.20 0.27 -14.44
CA TYR A 232 -18.50 1.17 -13.52
C TYR A 232 -17.15 1.63 -14.06
N LEU A 233 -16.56 0.88 -14.95
CA LEU A 233 -15.31 1.24 -15.62
C LEU A 233 -15.54 2.18 -16.80
N ASP A 234 -16.77 2.25 -17.34
CA ASP A 234 -17.17 3.17 -18.40
C ASP A 234 -16.23 3.14 -19.62
N GLY A 235 -15.82 1.93 -20.02
CA GLY A 235 -14.91 1.71 -21.15
C GLY A 235 -13.42 1.93 -20.85
N TYR A 236 -13.06 2.37 -19.66
CA TYR A 236 -11.65 2.49 -19.28
C TYR A 236 -11.03 1.12 -18.94
N PRO A 237 -9.77 0.88 -19.32
CA PRO A 237 -9.11 -0.39 -19.05
C PRO A 237 -8.72 -0.54 -17.58
N LEU A 238 -8.58 -1.81 -17.14
CA LEU A 238 -7.86 -2.14 -15.93
C LEU A 238 -6.36 -2.33 -16.24
N LEU A 239 -5.53 -1.82 -15.36
CA LEU A 239 -4.08 -1.90 -15.41
C LEU A 239 -3.58 -2.86 -14.34
N ILE A 240 -2.54 -3.63 -14.65
CA ILE A 240 -1.93 -4.59 -13.73
C ILE A 240 -0.52 -4.14 -13.32
N ASN A 241 -0.18 -4.37 -12.06
CA ASN A 241 1.16 -4.16 -11.51
C ASN A 241 1.37 -5.12 -10.32
N ARG A 242 1.75 -6.37 -10.60
CA ARG A 242 1.80 -7.47 -9.62
C ARG A 242 0.44 -7.66 -8.92
N SER A 243 -0.62 -7.61 -9.73
CA SER A 243 -2.04 -7.60 -9.32
C SER A 243 -2.59 -9.00 -9.03
N MET A 244 -1.81 -9.85 -8.38
CA MET A 244 -2.22 -11.22 -8.05
C MET A 244 -3.27 -11.24 -6.94
N TRP A 245 -4.21 -12.17 -7.02
CA TRP A 245 -5.15 -12.43 -5.95
C TRP A 245 -4.46 -12.98 -4.70
N ARG A 246 -4.79 -12.40 -3.56
CA ARG A 246 -4.18 -12.72 -2.25
C ARG A 246 -5.22 -12.80 -1.16
N ASN A 247 -4.86 -13.47 -0.07
CA ASN A 247 -5.57 -13.34 1.20
C ASN A 247 -4.91 -12.24 2.03
N PHE A 248 -5.67 -11.52 2.83
CA PHE A 248 -5.17 -10.49 3.71
C PHE A 248 -4.72 -11.11 5.04
N PRO A 249 -3.43 -11.08 5.40
CA PRO A 249 -2.97 -11.48 6.72
C PRO A 249 -3.12 -10.32 7.70
N MET A 250 -3.81 -10.56 8.80
CA MET A 250 -3.83 -9.68 9.96
C MET A 250 -2.79 -10.20 10.95
N ILE A 251 -1.87 -9.34 11.36
CA ILE A 251 -0.78 -9.69 12.28
C ILE A 251 -0.94 -8.89 13.56
N ARG A 252 -0.83 -9.60 14.67
CA ARG A 252 -0.82 -9.03 16.03
C ARG A 252 0.43 -9.48 16.77
#